data_99e0207c5501851ac6541c9721cfedf6
#
_entry.id   99e0207c5501851ac6541c9721cfedf6
#
_cell.length_a   1.000
_cell.length_b   1.000
_cell.length_c   1.000
_cell.angle_alpha   90.00
_cell.angle_beta   90.00
_cell.angle_gamma   90.00
#
_symmetry.space_group_name_H-M   'P 1'
#
loop_
_entity.id
_entity.type
_entity.pdbx_description
1 polymer ?
#
loop_
_entity_poly.entity_id
_entity_poly.type
_entity_poly.pdbx_seq_one_letter_code
_entity_poly.pdbx_strand_id
1 'polypeptide(L)'
;MRTGRPVRTAQVGGPLGAYVPAEHFDTPMAYEEFAEKKAMIGHGGVVVFDDTVDMGEQARFAMEFCTVESCGKCTPCRIGAVRGVEVIDRIRAGENAEMNLELLSDLCETMVDGSLCAMGGMTPFPVQSVMKHFPDDLTPRHALVAGGIAC
;
A
#
# COMPACT_ATOMS: atom_id res chain seq x y z
N MET A 1 15.06 -15.66 4.52
CA MET A 1 13.75 -16.32 4.73
C MET A 1 13.94 -17.79 5.07
N ARG A 2 13.08 -18.37 5.94
CA ARG A 2 13.11 -19.83 6.26
C ARG A 2 12.93 -20.72 5.04
N THR A 3 12.27 -20.20 4.01
CA THR A 3 11.98 -20.90 2.74
C THR A 3 13.13 -20.84 1.73
N GLY A 4 14.22 -20.09 2.01
CA GLY A 4 15.29 -19.83 1.05
C GLY A 4 14.90 -18.89 -0.11
N ARG A 5 13.67 -18.35 -0.10
CA ARG A 5 13.20 -17.40 -1.13
C ARG A 5 13.82 -16.02 -0.93
N PRO A 6 14.04 -15.25 -2.01
CA PRO A 6 14.52 -13.89 -1.90
C PRO A 6 13.49 -12.99 -1.18
N VAL A 7 13.99 -11.99 -0.47
CA VAL A 7 13.15 -10.96 0.14
C VAL A 7 12.78 -9.93 -0.93
N ARG A 8 11.49 -9.61 -1.04
CA ARG A 8 10.97 -8.61 -1.96
C ARG A 8 10.85 -7.24 -1.30
N THR A 9 10.26 -7.21 -0.11
CA THR A 9 9.97 -5.97 0.62
C THR A 9 9.83 -6.22 2.11
N ALA A 10 9.89 -5.15 2.90
CA ALA A 10 9.55 -5.15 4.31
C ALA A 10 8.53 -4.05 4.60
N GLN A 11 7.49 -4.35 5.38
CA GLN A 11 6.62 -3.35 5.97
C GLN A 11 7.19 -2.93 7.32
N VAL A 12 7.37 -1.64 7.52
CA VAL A 12 7.94 -1.08 8.76
C VAL A 12 6.94 -0.12 9.39
N GLY A 13 6.68 -0.27 10.68
CA GLY A 13 5.78 0.61 11.43
C GLY A 13 4.41 0.03 11.75
N GLY A 14 4.19 -1.25 11.44
CA GLY A 14 2.91 -1.94 11.67
C GLY A 14 1.96 -1.88 10.47
N PRO A 15 0.65 -2.19 10.63
CA PRO A 15 -0.31 -2.29 9.51
C PRO A 15 -0.47 -1.03 8.67
N LEU A 16 -0.20 0.14 9.25
CA LEU A 16 -0.23 1.44 8.58
C LEU A 16 1.15 1.91 8.11
N GLY A 17 2.17 1.06 8.26
CA GLY A 17 3.53 1.35 7.82
C GLY A 17 3.72 1.17 6.32
N ALA A 18 4.63 1.96 5.75
CA ALA A 18 4.98 1.86 4.33
C ALA A 18 5.76 0.58 4.01
N TYR A 19 5.63 0.13 2.77
CA TYR A 19 6.46 -0.96 2.23
C TYR A 19 7.78 -0.40 1.71
N VAL A 20 8.88 -0.90 2.26
CA VAL A 20 10.26 -0.54 1.91
C VAL A 20 10.79 -1.61 0.96
N PRO A 21 11.12 -1.28 -0.30
CA PRO A 21 11.65 -2.25 -1.25
C PRO A 21 13.07 -2.68 -0.88
N ALA A 22 13.50 -3.85 -1.35
CA ALA A 22 14.79 -4.45 -0.96
C ALA A 22 16.00 -3.55 -1.24
N GLU A 23 15.93 -2.69 -2.25
CA GLU A 23 16.97 -1.71 -2.61
C GLU A 23 17.21 -0.62 -1.54
N HIS A 24 16.28 -0.48 -0.58
CA HIS A 24 16.36 0.49 0.51
C HIS A 24 16.63 -0.17 1.87
N PHE A 25 17.03 -1.44 1.93
CA PHE A 25 17.27 -2.13 3.21
C PHE A 25 18.51 -1.66 3.97
N ASP A 26 19.37 -0.90 3.35
CA ASP A 26 20.52 -0.23 3.96
C ASP A 26 20.16 1.09 4.66
N THR A 27 18.89 1.53 4.59
CA THR A 27 18.42 2.73 5.27
C THR A 27 18.55 2.58 6.77
N PRO A 28 19.26 3.49 7.46
CA PRO A 28 19.35 3.49 8.92
C PRO A 28 17.96 3.52 9.58
N MET A 29 17.80 2.76 10.65
CA MET A 29 16.54 2.73 11.41
C MET A 29 16.43 3.97 12.32
N ALA A 30 16.35 5.15 11.68
CA ALA A 30 16.17 6.43 12.35
C ALA A 30 14.95 7.17 11.76
N TYR A 31 14.37 8.08 12.54
CA TYR A 31 13.11 8.73 12.18
C TYR A 31 13.25 9.63 10.96
N GLU A 32 14.35 10.34 10.85
CA GLU A 32 14.64 11.30 9.79
C GLU A 32 14.77 10.59 8.44
N GLU A 33 15.56 9.53 8.39
CA GLU A 33 15.82 8.74 7.17
C GLU A 33 14.55 8.04 6.65
N PHE A 34 13.70 7.57 7.58
CA PHE A 34 12.41 6.99 7.20
C PHE A 34 11.42 8.07 6.72
N ALA A 35 11.41 9.25 7.35
CA ALA A 35 10.56 10.36 6.93
C ALA A 35 10.90 10.86 5.52
N GLU A 36 12.18 10.94 5.16
CA GLU A 36 12.64 11.28 3.79
C GLU A 36 12.09 10.32 2.74
N LYS A 37 11.89 9.06 3.10
CA LYS A 37 11.30 8.03 2.22
C LYS A 37 9.77 7.99 2.27
N LYS A 38 9.13 8.93 2.97
CA LYS A 38 7.68 8.93 3.25
C LYS A 38 7.22 7.65 3.95
N ALA A 39 8.07 7.15 4.84
CA ALA A 39 7.83 6.00 5.69
C ALA A 39 7.94 6.39 7.16
N MET A 40 7.64 5.47 8.06
CA MET A 40 7.76 5.69 9.50
C MET A 40 8.25 4.43 10.20
N ILE A 41 8.94 4.60 11.30
CA ILE A 41 9.33 3.48 12.17
C ILE A 41 8.12 2.98 12.99
N GLY A 42 7.18 3.89 13.32
CA GLY A 42 6.00 3.57 14.12
C GLY A 42 6.38 2.91 15.45
N HIS A 43 5.79 1.76 15.75
CA HIS A 43 6.11 0.98 16.94
C HIS A 43 7.31 0.02 16.75
N GLY A 44 8.06 0.13 15.66
CA GLY A 44 9.24 -0.70 15.39
C GLY A 44 8.94 -2.10 14.86
N GLY A 45 7.68 -2.43 14.57
CA GLY A 45 7.32 -3.71 13.97
C GLY A 45 7.79 -3.81 12.52
N VAL A 46 8.43 -4.93 12.17
CA VAL A 46 8.91 -5.21 10.82
C VAL A 46 8.33 -6.53 10.35
N VAL A 47 7.65 -6.51 9.21
CA VAL A 47 7.14 -7.71 8.53
C VAL A 47 7.86 -7.85 7.19
N VAL A 48 8.47 -9.00 6.96
CA VAL A 48 9.27 -9.27 5.75
C VAL A 48 8.48 -10.17 4.81
N PHE A 49 8.40 -9.77 3.55
CA PHE A 49 7.71 -10.49 2.48
C PHE A 49 8.71 -11.04 1.47
N ASP A 50 8.44 -12.25 0.98
CA ASP A 50 9.22 -12.86 -0.10
C ASP A 50 8.65 -12.48 -1.48
N ASP A 51 9.24 -13.05 -2.52
CA ASP A 51 8.92 -12.78 -3.93
C ASP A 51 7.54 -13.32 -4.38
N THR A 52 6.80 -14.01 -3.50
CA THR A 52 5.44 -14.49 -3.81
C THR A 52 4.34 -13.51 -3.42
N VAL A 53 4.68 -12.46 -2.63
CA VAL A 53 3.67 -11.51 -2.19
C VAL A 53 3.12 -10.69 -3.36
N ASP A 54 1.81 -10.50 -3.33
CA ASP A 54 1.09 -9.58 -4.22
C ASP A 54 0.92 -8.24 -3.49
N MET A 55 1.61 -7.20 -3.97
CA MET A 55 1.59 -5.89 -3.31
C MET A 55 0.27 -5.14 -3.52
N GLY A 56 -0.47 -5.45 -4.59
CA GLY A 56 -1.82 -4.93 -4.78
C GLY A 56 -2.80 -5.46 -3.72
N GLU A 57 -2.66 -6.74 -3.33
CA GLU A 57 -3.41 -7.30 -2.18
C GLU A 57 -3.01 -6.63 -0.87
N GLN A 58 -1.74 -6.30 -0.69
CA GLN A 58 -1.27 -5.62 0.51
C GLN A 58 -1.80 -4.18 0.59
N ALA A 59 -1.86 -3.45 -0.52
CA ALA A 59 -2.49 -2.12 -0.58
C ALA A 59 -3.98 -2.19 -0.24
N ARG A 60 -4.68 -3.19 -0.80
CA ARG A 60 -6.09 -3.45 -0.50
C ARG A 60 -6.30 -3.75 0.98
N PHE A 61 -5.45 -4.63 1.54
CA PHE A 61 -5.51 -5.00 2.96
C PHE A 61 -5.37 -3.77 3.89
N ALA A 62 -4.51 -2.81 3.57
CA ALA A 62 -4.35 -1.61 4.37
C ALA A 62 -5.65 -0.79 4.45
N MET A 63 -6.36 -0.63 3.33
CA MET A 63 -7.67 0.04 3.31
C MET A 63 -8.73 -0.78 4.05
N GLU A 64 -8.77 -2.10 3.87
CA GLU A 64 -9.70 -3.01 4.54
C GLU A 64 -9.49 -3.00 6.06
N PHE A 65 -8.24 -3.03 6.51
CA PHE A 65 -7.88 -2.89 7.93
C PHE A 65 -8.45 -1.59 8.51
N CYS A 66 -8.27 -0.46 7.83
CA CYS A 66 -8.84 0.81 8.24
C CYS A 66 -10.39 0.77 8.28
N THR A 67 -11.02 0.07 7.34
CA THR A 67 -12.48 -0.07 7.31
C THR A 67 -13.01 -0.75 8.58
N VAL A 68 -12.28 -1.75 9.08
CA VAL A 68 -12.64 -2.50 10.29
C VAL A 68 -12.33 -1.72 11.56
N GLU A 69 -11.17 -1.07 11.61
CA GLU A 69 -10.65 -0.44 12.84
C GLU A 69 -11.05 1.04 12.99
N SER A 70 -11.66 1.64 11.97
CA SER A 70 -12.10 3.03 12.02
C SER A 70 -13.18 3.25 13.06
N CYS A 71 -13.01 4.26 13.93
CA CYS A 71 -14.06 4.67 14.88
C CYS A 71 -15.28 5.31 14.19
N GLY A 72 -15.22 5.59 12.88
CA GLY A 72 -16.30 6.13 12.07
C GLY A 72 -16.62 7.62 12.28
N LYS A 73 -15.82 8.37 13.05
CA LYS A 73 -16.12 9.78 13.38
C LYS A 73 -15.92 10.75 12.22
N CYS A 74 -14.82 10.62 11.47
CA CYS A 74 -14.54 11.54 10.37
C CYS A 74 -14.78 10.91 9.01
N THR A 75 -15.33 11.68 8.09
CA THR A 75 -15.70 11.22 6.75
C THR A 75 -14.49 10.72 5.94
N PRO A 76 -13.33 11.42 5.90
CA PRO A 76 -12.20 10.94 5.11
C PRO A 76 -11.75 9.54 5.47
N CYS A 77 -11.63 9.23 6.76
CA CYS A 77 -11.28 7.89 7.23
C CYS A 77 -12.42 6.89 6.97
N ARG A 78 -13.64 7.18 7.44
CA ARG A 78 -14.77 6.25 7.39
C ARG A 78 -15.16 5.86 5.98
N ILE A 79 -15.32 6.85 5.11
CA ILE A 79 -15.76 6.64 3.73
C ILE A 79 -14.56 6.36 2.83
N GLY A 80 -13.43 7.06 3.05
CA GLY A 80 -12.23 6.90 2.25
C GLY A 80 -11.68 5.48 2.27
N ALA A 81 -11.65 4.82 3.44
CA ALA A 81 -11.17 3.45 3.53
C ALA A 81 -12.04 2.48 2.70
N VAL A 82 -13.37 2.59 2.79
CA VAL A 82 -14.31 1.76 2.02
C VAL A 82 -14.15 2.01 0.52
N ARG A 83 -14.09 3.29 0.12
CA ARG A 83 -13.87 3.66 -1.29
C ARG A 83 -12.51 3.24 -1.81
N GLY A 84 -11.49 3.29 -0.96
CA GLY A 84 -10.14 2.82 -1.29
C GLY A 84 -10.12 1.34 -1.66
N VAL A 85 -10.82 0.49 -0.89
CA VAL A 85 -10.99 -0.93 -1.23
C VAL A 85 -11.65 -1.09 -2.60
N GLU A 86 -12.79 -0.43 -2.82
CA GLU A 86 -13.53 -0.52 -4.08
C GLU A 86 -12.71 -0.04 -5.29
N VAL A 87 -11.97 1.05 -5.14
CA VAL A 87 -11.13 1.61 -6.20
C VAL A 87 -9.98 0.68 -6.54
N ILE A 88 -9.30 0.12 -5.53
CA ILE A 88 -8.24 -0.87 -5.74
C ILE A 88 -8.81 -2.11 -6.45
N ASP A 89 -9.96 -2.60 -6.03
CA ASP A 89 -10.62 -3.75 -6.68
C ASP A 89 -10.92 -3.48 -8.16
N ARG A 90 -11.38 -2.27 -8.52
CA ARG A 90 -11.60 -1.86 -9.93
C ARG A 90 -10.30 -1.79 -10.73
N ILE A 91 -9.24 -1.21 -10.16
CA ILE A 91 -7.92 -1.17 -10.81
C ILE A 91 -7.46 -2.60 -11.13
N ARG A 92 -7.56 -3.51 -10.17
CA ARG A 92 -7.14 -4.91 -10.31
C ARG A 92 -8.03 -5.71 -11.27
N ALA A 93 -9.29 -5.31 -11.42
CA ALA A 93 -10.19 -5.86 -12.44
C ALA A 93 -9.95 -5.28 -13.85
N GLY A 94 -9.13 -4.24 -13.98
CA GLY A 94 -8.86 -3.58 -15.27
C GLY A 94 -9.94 -2.58 -15.67
N GLU A 95 -10.80 -2.19 -14.75
CA GLU A 95 -11.87 -1.23 -15.02
C GLU A 95 -11.30 0.19 -14.96
N ASN A 96 -11.14 0.83 -16.13
CA ASN A 96 -10.62 2.21 -16.25
C ASN A 96 -9.39 2.44 -15.32
N ALA A 97 -8.40 1.54 -15.39
CA ALA A 97 -7.31 1.45 -14.41
C ALA A 97 -6.57 2.78 -14.21
N GLU A 98 -6.26 3.51 -15.29
CA GLU A 98 -5.57 4.80 -15.23
C GLU A 98 -6.37 5.85 -14.43
N MET A 99 -7.65 6.03 -14.76
CA MET A 99 -8.53 6.97 -14.05
C MET A 99 -8.73 6.57 -12.58
N ASN A 100 -8.82 5.27 -12.30
CA ASN A 100 -8.96 4.79 -10.93
C ASN A 100 -7.63 4.91 -10.13
N LEU A 101 -6.46 4.86 -10.76
CA LEU A 101 -5.18 5.17 -10.11
C LEU A 101 -5.09 6.65 -9.70
N GLU A 102 -5.53 7.57 -10.56
CA GLU A 102 -5.63 8.99 -10.20
C GLU A 102 -6.60 9.19 -9.04
N LEU A 103 -7.79 8.58 -9.13
CA LEU A 103 -8.79 8.64 -8.06
C LEU A 103 -8.26 8.07 -6.73
N LEU A 104 -7.49 6.98 -6.77
CA LEU A 104 -6.87 6.41 -5.58
C LEU A 104 -5.85 7.37 -4.95
N SER A 105 -5.07 8.08 -5.78
CA SER A 105 -4.12 9.10 -5.33
C SER A 105 -4.85 10.25 -4.61
N ASP A 106 -5.89 10.82 -5.23
CA ASP A 106 -6.69 11.90 -4.67
C ASP A 106 -7.38 11.49 -3.36
N LEU A 107 -7.87 10.25 -3.32
CA LEU A 107 -8.48 9.68 -2.12
C LEU A 107 -7.47 9.55 -0.98
N CYS A 108 -6.26 9.07 -1.28
CA CYS A 108 -5.18 8.98 -0.30
C CYS A 108 -4.81 10.35 0.24
N GLU A 109 -4.68 11.37 -0.61
CA GLU A 109 -4.39 12.74 -0.22
C GLU A 109 -5.51 13.31 0.69
N THR A 110 -6.77 13.12 0.28
CA THR A 110 -7.94 13.51 1.10
C THR A 110 -7.93 12.85 2.48
N MET A 111 -7.54 11.56 2.56
CA MET A 111 -7.45 10.86 3.84
C MET A 111 -6.31 11.39 4.70
N VAL A 112 -5.14 11.67 4.13
CA VAL A 112 -3.99 12.22 4.85
C VAL A 112 -4.35 13.58 5.45
N ASP A 113 -4.90 14.48 4.65
CA ASP A 113 -5.09 15.88 5.02
C ASP A 113 -6.37 16.11 5.83
N GLY A 114 -7.41 15.32 5.58
CA GLY A 114 -8.74 15.52 6.17
C GLY A 114 -9.07 14.64 7.37
N SER A 115 -8.29 13.60 7.68
CA SER A 115 -8.59 12.72 8.81
C SER A 115 -8.22 13.35 10.14
N LEU A 116 -9.07 13.14 11.16
CA LEU A 116 -8.89 13.74 12.49
C LEU A 116 -7.80 13.07 13.35
N CYS A 117 -7.32 11.90 12.95
CA CYS A 117 -6.29 11.18 13.70
C CYS A 117 -5.44 10.29 12.79
N ALA A 118 -4.37 9.72 13.37
CA ALA A 118 -3.41 8.89 12.67
C ALA A 118 -4.03 7.66 11.99
N MET A 119 -5.13 7.08 12.49
CA MET A 119 -5.77 5.93 11.84
C MET A 119 -6.08 6.23 10.36
N GLY A 120 -6.84 7.29 10.08
CA GLY A 120 -7.17 7.66 8.71
C GLY A 120 -6.03 8.34 7.98
N GLY A 121 -5.24 9.19 8.67
CA GLY A 121 -4.14 9.93 8.06
C GLY A 121 -2.93 9.07 7.66
N MET A 122 -2.75 7.89 8.27
CA MET A 122 -1.63 7.00 7.97
C MET A 122 -2.01 5.78 7.12
N THR A 123 -3.29 5.46 7.02
CA THR A 123 -3.78 4.37 6.14
C THR A 123 -3.29 4.49 4.69
N PRO A 124 -3.16 5.70 4.10
CA PRO A 124 -2.60 5.87 2.76
C PRO A 124 -1.12 5.49 2.61
N PHE A 125 -0.30 5.49 3.65
CA PHE A 125 1.15 5.24 3.54
C PHE A 125 1.50 3.89 2.90
N PRO A 126 0.96 2.74 3.35
CA PRO A 126 1.20 1.48 2.66
C PRO A 126 0.69 1.50 1.22
N VAL A 127 -0.48 2.10 0.95
CA VAL A 127 -1.06 2.19 -0.40
C VAL A 127 -0.17 3.01 -1.33
N GLN A 128 0.24 4.20 -0.91
CA GLN A 128 1.11 5.08 -1.69
C GLN A 128 2.49 4.45 -1.93
N SER A 129 3.03 3.68 -0.96
CA SER A 129 4.28 2.96 -1.14
C SER A 129 4.17 1.86 -2.19
N VAL A 130 3.02 1.18 -2.27
CA VAL A 130 2.75 0.20 -3.33
C VAL A 130 2.64 0.89 -4.69
N MET A 131 1.86 1.97 -4.79
CA MET A 131 1.74 2.75 -6.03
C MET A 131 3.10 3.23 -6.55
N LYS A 132 4.01 3.59 -5.65
CA LYS A 132 5.34 4.12 -5.99
C LYS A 132 6.34 3.04 -6.36
N HIS A 133 6.41 1.95 -5.59
CA HIS A 133 7.49 0.96 -5.70
C HIS A 133 7.08 -0.34 -6.37
N PHE A 134 5.77 -0.61 -6.46
CA PHE A 134 5.22 -1.86 -7.01
C PHE A 134 4.01 -1.60 -7.93
N PRO A 135 4.09 -0.63 -8.88
CA PRO A 135 2.95 -0.26 -9.72
C PRO A 135 2.41 -1.44 -10.54
N ASP A 136 3.29 -2.36 -10.96
CA ASP A 136 2.91 -3.53 -11.75
C ASP A 136 1.95 -4.48 -11.00
N ASP A 137 2.01 -4.52 -9.66
CA ASP A 137 1.11 -5.36 -8.86
C ASP A 137 -0.32 -4.79 -8.77
N LEU A 138 -0.48 -3.51 -9.09
CA LEU A 138 -1.80 -2.85 -9.19
C LEU A 138 -2.42 -3.02 -10.59
N THR A 139 -1.63 -3.42 -11.60
CA THR A 139 -2.16 -3.63 -12.94
C THR A 139 -3.07 -4.88 -12.99
N PRO A 140 -4.02 -4.95 -13.96
CA PRO A 140 -4.86 -6.12 -14.12
C PRO A 140 -4.05 -7.38 -14.36
N ARG A 141 -4.28 -8.44 -13.60
CA ARG A 141 -3.59 -9.73 -13.77
C ARG A 141 -3.75 -10.33 -15.17
N HIS A 142 -4.78 -9.96 -15.92
CA HIS A 142 -5.00 -10.39 -17.31
C HIS A 142 -3.99 -9.82 -18.30
N ALA A 143 -3.35 -8.69 -18.01
CA ALA A 143 -2.34 -8.11 -18.89
C ALA A 143 -1.00 -8.87 -18.85
N LEU A 144 -0.69 -9.53 -17.73
CA LEU A 144 0.56 -10.29 -17.55
C LEU A 144 0.52 -11.67 -18.21
N VAL A 145 -0.67 -12.24 -18.46
CA VAL A 145 -0.82 -13.56 -19.10
C VAL A 145 -0.82 -13.46 -20.63
N ALA A 146 -1.13 -12.29 -21.19
CA ALA A 146 -1.15 -12.06 -22.63
C ALA A 146 0.25 -11.80 -23.25
N GLY A 147 1.29 -11.61 -22.43
CA GLY A 147 2.66 -11.35 -22.87
C GLY A 147 3.60 -12.56 -22.91
N GLY A 148 3.12 -13.74 -22.59
CA GLY A 148 3.94 -14.93 -22.49
C GLY A 148 3.32 -16.15 -23.11
N ILE A 149 3.39 -16.30 -24.42
CA ILE A 149 3.69 -17.51 -25.20
C ILE A 149 3.64 -17.13 -26.70
N ALA A 150 4.78 -16.75 -27.24
CA ALA A 150 5.05 -16.99 -28.65
C ALA A 150 6.15 -18.04 -28.69
N CYS A 151 5.75 -19.25 -29.09
CA CYS A 151 6.69 -20.30 -29.51
C CYS A 151 7.51 -19.84 -30.70
#